data_f27c0228dc2eeef3b687195b56420101
#
_entry.id   f27c0228dc2eeef3b687195b56420101
#
_cell.length_a   1.000
_cell.length_b   1.000
_cell.length_c   1.000
_cell.angle_alpha   90.00
_cell.angle_beta   90.00
_cell.angle_gamma   90.00
#
_symmetry.space_group_name_H-M   'P 1'
#
loop_
_entity.id
_entity.type
_entity.pdbx_description
1 polymer ?
#
loop_
_entity_poly.entity_id
_entity_poly.type
_entity_poly.pdbx_seq_one_letter_code
_entity_poly.pdbx_strand_id
1 'polypeptide(L)'
;MFNLLLDFDGTLFDTESGHEAAYLETFAHFNLGPCPSYESLKGIKTREVFDRYQSIHYNTDEMAQYKSSAYQAGLSAVKAFVDLNLLNQLRVKGVGLYIVTGGSRKSIEGLLNLHQAKDLFNGIVCAEDYYRSKPDPEPFLHCIRQYAVTGEIHGVEDSVQGIQSVRAARLRAIGVHNSEVEKLADAYYPSINTYLSELIER
;
A
#
# COMPACT_ATOMS: atom_id res chain seq x y z
N MET A 1 11.82 16.01 -14.22
CA MET A 1 10.64 15.88 -13.31
C MET A 1 10.96 14.76 -12.34
N PHE A 2 10.65 14.92 -11.07
CA PHE A 2 10.90 13.92 -10.02
C PHE A 2 9.55 13.38 -9.51
N ASN A 3 9.46 12.07 -9.28
CA ASN A 3 8.21 11.42 -8.92
C ASN A 3 8.41 10.38 -7.82
N LEU A 4 7.43 10.27 -6.93
CA LEU A 4 7.33 9.26 -5.89
C LEU A 4 6.15 8.33 -6.19
N LEU A 5 6.41 7.04 -6.30
CA LEU A 5 5.42 5.98 -6.30
C LEU A 5 5.44 5.37 -4.91
N LEU A 6 4.42 5.66 -4.13
CA LEU A 6 4.34 5.41 -2.70
C LEU A 6 3.43 4.21 -2.44
N ASP A 7 3.92 3.20 -1.74
CA ASP A 7 3.02 2.23 -1.14
C ASP A 7 2.13 2.91 -0.08
N PHE A 8 1.06 2.25 0.33
CA PHE A 8 0.06 2.82 1.22
C PHE A 8 0.08 2.18 2.61
N ASP A 9 -0.10 0.87 2.68
CA ASP A 9 -0.28 0.11 3.91
C ASP A 9 1.07 -0.16 4.59
N GLY A 10 1.29 0.41 5.78
CA GLY A 10 2.60 0.34 6.46
C GLY A 10 3.60 1.39 5.99
N THR A 11 3.36 2.06 4.87
CA THR A 11 4.20 3.12 4.32
C THR A 11 3.65 4.52 4.61
N LEU A 12 2.44 4.82 4.13
CA LEU A 12 1.77 6.11 4.37
C LEU A 12 0.89 6.10 5.63
N PHE A 13 0.24 4.97 5.89
CA PHE A 13 -0.71 4.79 6.98
C PHE A 13 -0.44 3.53 7.79
N ASP A 14 -0.68 3.61 9.10
CA ASP A 14 -0.65 2.49 10.05
C ASP A 14 -1.93 1.66 9.92
N THR A 15 -2.03 0.89 8.85
CA THR A 15 -3.23 0.11 8.52
C THR A 15 -3.16 -1.32 9.05
N GLU A 16 -2.02 -1.74 9.57
CA GLU A 16 -1.70 -3.13 9.89
C GLU A 16 -2.67 -3.73 10.91
N SER A 17 -2.83 -3.07 12.06
CA SER A 17 -3.76 -3.52 13.11
C SER A 17 -5.21 -3.59 12.65
N GLY A 18 -5.62 -2.65 11.78
CA GLY A 18 -6.95 -2.65 11.18
C GLY A 18 -7.18 -3.81 10.23
N HIS A 19 -6.18 -4.12 9.40
CA HIS A 19 -6.25 -5.26 8.50
C HIS A 19 -6.23 -6.59 9.26
N GLU A 20 -5.37 -6.73 10.27
CA GLU A 20 -5.31 -7.92 11.12
C GLU A 20 -6.66 -8.18 11.81
N ALA A 21 -7.23 -7.16 12.44
CA ALA A 21 -8.54 -7.26 13.08
C ALA A 21 -9.63 -7.69 12.10
N ALA A 22 -9.66 -7.11 10.89
CA ALA A 22 -10.63 -7.46 9.86
C ALA A 22 -10.47 -8.90 9.33
N TYR A 23 -9.22 -9.42 9.23
CA TYR A 23 -9.00 -10.83 8.90
C TYR A 23 -9.47 -11.73 10.03
N LEU A 24 -9.10 -11.47 11.28
CA LEU A 24 -9.53 -12.24 12.44
C LEU A 24 -11.06 -12.33 12.52
N GLU A 25 -11.75 -11.20 12.35
CA GLU A 25 -13.20 -11.14 12.34
C GLU A 25 -13.81 -11.96 11.20
N THR A 26 -13.22 -11.87 9.99
CA THR A 26 -13.72 -12.63 8.82
C THR A 26 -13.52 -14.13 9.02
N PHE A 27 -12.36 -14.56 9.49
CA PHE A 27 -12.08 -15.98 9.76
C PHE A 27 -13.04 -16.55 10.82
N ALA A 28 -13.34 -15.78 11.87
CA ALA A 28 -14.31 -16.16 12.88
C ALA A 28 -15.74 -16.24 12.32
N HIS A 29 -16.17 -15.23 11.54
CA HIS A 29 -17.51 -15.17 10.96
C HIS A 29 -17.82 -16.36 10.05
N PHE A 30 -16.88 -16.73 9.19
CA PHE A 30 -17.02 -17.84 8.23
C PHE A 30 -16.53 -19.18 8.76
N ASN A 31 -16.11 -19.24 10.03
CA ASN A 31 -15.60 -20.46 10.69
C ASN A 31 -14.50 -21.17 9.86
N LEU A 32 -13.52 -20.40 9.35
CA LEU A 32 -12.46 -20.88 8.46
C LEU A 32 -11.31 -21.58 9.18
N GLY A 33 -11.35 -21.68 10.52
CA GLY A 33 -10.25 -22.16 11.35
C GLY A 33 -9.33 -21.02 11.81
N PRO A 34 -8.08 -21.33 12.22
CA PRO A 34 -7.15 -20.30 12.71
C PRO A 34 -6.76 -19.35 11.58
N CYS A 35 -6.84 -18.04 11.85
CA CYS A 35 -6.38 -17.01 10.94
C CYS A 35 -4.83 -17.07 10.85
N PRO A 36 -4.23 -17.05 9.65
CA PRO A 36 -2.79 -16.88 9.50
C PRO A 36 -2.31 -15.56 10.12
N SER A 37 -1.04 -15.48 10.50
CA SER A 37 -0.46 -14.21 10.97
C SER A 37 -0.58 -13.15 9.87
N TYR A 38 -0.87 -11.91 10.25
CA TYR A 38 -0.99 -10.82 9.28
C TYR A 38 0.30 -10.61 8.49
N GLU A 39 1.45 -10.81 9.11
CA GLU A 39 2.75 -10.75 8.41
C GLU A 39 2.84 -11.68 7.19
N SER A 40 2.25 -12.89 7.29
CA SER A 40 2.21 -13.84 6.17
C SER A 40 1.20 -13.45 5.07
N LEU A 41 0.33 -12.50 5.34
CA LEU A 41 -0.71 -12.01 4.42
C LEU A 41 -0.34 -10.68 3.76
N LYS A 42 0.69 -9.99 4.24
CA LYS A 42 1.14 -8.70 3.69
C LYS A 42 1.46 -8.82 2.20
N GLY A 43 1.02 -7.84 1.42
CA GLY A 43 1.26 -7.78 -0.01
C GLY A 43 0.42 -8.74 -0.87
N ILE A 44 -0.35 -9.66 -0.26
CA ILE A 44 -1.22 -10.59 -0.96
C ILE A 44 -2.60 -9.94 -1.12
N LYS A 45 -3.17 -10.03 -2.33
CA LYS A 45 -4.55 -9.57 -2.56
C LYS A 45 -5.52 -10.35 -1.67
N THR A 46 -6.46 -9.64 -1.04
CA THR A 46 -7.48 -10.25 -0.16
C THR A 46 -8.20 -11.43 -0.82
N ARG A 47 -8.53 -11.33 -2.12
CA ARG A 47 -9.14 -12.45 -2.85
C ARG A 47 -8.24 -13.68 -2.92
N GLU A 48 -6.96 -13.50 -3.21
CA GLU A 48 -5.98 -14.60 -3.27
C GLU A 48 -5.83 -15.31 -1.91
N VAL A 49 -5.97 -14.57 -0.80
CA VAL A 49 -6.00 -15.17 0.53
C VAL A 49 -7.21 -16.09 0.66
N PHE A 50 -8.41 -15.59 0.33
CA PHE A 50 -9.65 -16.35 0.52
C PHE A 50 -9.90 -17.42 -0.53
N ASP A 51 -9.24 -17.38 -1.69
CA ASP A 51 -9.30 -18.48 -2.68
C ASP A 51 -8.88 -19.84 -2.08
N ARG A 52 -8.03 -19.83 -1.04
CA ARG A 52 -7.58 -21.03 -0.33
C ARG A 52 -8.64 -21.64 0.60
N TYR A 53 -9.70 -20.88 0.90
CA TYR A 53 -10.75 -21.23 1.88
C TYR A 53 -12.14 -21.38 1.24
N GLN A 54 -12.20 -21.45 -0.09
CA GLN A 54 -13.46 -21.70 -0.79
C GLN A 54 -14.07 -23.03 -0.38
N SER A 55 -15.39 -23.04 -0.25
CA SER A 55 -16.17 -24.23 0.06
C SER A 55 -17.52 -24.21 -0.67
N ILE A 56 -18.31 -25.28 -0.51
CA ILE A 56 -19.70 -25.30 -1.02
C ILE A 56 -20.61 -24.27 -0.33
N HIS A 57 -20.18 -23.73 0.80
CA HIS A 57 -21.00 -22.80 1.61
C HIS A 57 -20.58 -21.35 1.42
N TYR A 58 -19.29 -21.08 1.07
CA TYR A 58 -18.75 -19.72 0.99
C TYR A 58 -17.87 -19.57 -0.23
N ASN A 59 -18.01 -18.45 -0.92
CA ASN A 59 -17.16 -18.10 -2.05
C ASN A 59 -16.18 -16.99 -1.68
N THR A 60 -15.12 -16.85 -2.46
CA THR A 60 -14.06 -15.86 -2.28
C THR A 60 -14.59 -14.45 -2.23
N ASP A 61 -15.54 -14.08 -3.09
CA ASP A 61 -16.08 -12.72 -3.18
C ASP A 61 -16.81 -12.32 -1.92
N GLU A 62 -17.60 -13.22 -1.36
CA GLU A 62 -18.35 -13.00 -0.13
C GLU A 62 -17.40 -12.75 1.04
N MET A 63 -16.39 -13.60 1.21
CA MET A 63 -15.39 -13.45 2.27
C MET A 63 -14.58 -12.16 2.11
N ALA A 64 -14.15 -11.83 0.89
CA ALA A 64 -13.40 -10.61 0.62
C ALA A 64 -14.25 -9.36 0.85
N GLN A 65 -15.53 -9.39 0.51
CA GLN A 65 -16.46 -8.29 0.75
C GLN A 65 -16.73 -8.09 2.26
N TYR A 66 -16.88 -9.18 3.00
CA TYR A 66 -17.04 -9.12 4.46
C TYR A 66 -15.82 -8.49 5.12
N LYS A 67 -14.60 -9.00 4.78
CA LYS A 67 -13.34 -8.43 5.28
C LYS A 67 -13.22 -6.94 4.96
N SER A 68 -13.57 -6.55 3.74
CA SER A 68 -13.55 -5.13 3.35
C SER A 68 -14.50 -4.30 4.20
N SER A 69 -15.69 -4.82 4.53
CA SER A 69 -16.69 -4.12 5.36
C SER A 69 -16.22 -4.01 6.82
N ALA A 70 -15.63 -5.08 7.38
CA ALA A 70 -15.04 -5.07 8.72
C ALA A 70 -13.91 -4.04 8.83
N TYR A 71 -13.01 -4.01 7.83
CA TYR A 71 -11.94 -3.00 7.77
C TYR A 71 -12.49 -1.58 7.68
N GLN A 72 -13.51 -1.35 6.84
CA GLN A 72 -14.15 -0.03 6.70
C GLN A 72 -14.73 0.50 8.04
N ALA A 73 -15.27 -0.38 8.86
CA ALA A 73 -15.80 0.01 10.18
C ALA A 73 -14.70 0.52 11.13
N GLY A 74 -13.46 0.05 10.96
CA GLY A 74 -12.29 0.45 11.77
C GLY A 74 -11.47 1.62 11.23
N LEU A 75 -11.77 2.16 10.04
CA LEU A 75 -10.95 3.17 9.37
C LEU A 75 -10.64 4.42 10.20
N SER A 76 -11.57 4.85 11.05
CA SER A 76 -11.38 6.05 11.89
C SER A 76 -10.27 5.91 12.94
N ALA A 77 -9.83 4.69 13.24
CA ALA A 77 -8.76 4.42 14.18
C ALA A 77 -7.36 4.41 13.50
N VAL A 78 -7.31 4.35 12.16
CA VAL A 78 -6.06 4.28 11.40
C VAL A 78 -5.35 5.63 11.42
N LYS A 79 -4.07 5.62 11.81
CA LYS A 79 -3.22 6.83 11.88
C LYS A 79 -2.37 6.96 10.62
N ALA A 80 -2.08 8.21 10.23
CA ALA A 80 -1.07 8.47 9.23
C ALA A 80 0.33 8.33 9.83
N PHE A 81 1.23 7.60 9.19
CA PHE A 81 2.67 7.64 9.43
C PHE A 81 3.28 8.90 8.80
N VAL A 82 2.76 9.27 7.63
CA VAL A 82 3.25 10.42 6.88
C VAL A 82 2.70 11.73 7.43
N ASP A 83 3.57 12.73 7.55
CA ASP A 83 3.11 14.12 7.69
C ASP A 83 2.63 14.61 6.32
N LEU A 84 1.31 14.81 6.19
CA LEU A 84 0.68 15.26 4.95
C LEU A 84 1.18 16.64 4.50
N ASN A 85 1.71 17.48 5.43
CA ASN A 85 2.30 18.75 5.06
C ASN A 85 3.58 18.57 4.24
N LEU A 86 4.39 17.56 4.52
CA LEU A 86 5.58 17.24 3.73
C LEU A 86 5.22 16.85 2.30
N LEU A 87 4.17 16.01 2.14
CA LEU A 87 3.66 15.67 0.80
C LEU A 87 3.17 16.91 0.05
N ASN A 88 2.44 17.80 0.73
CA ASN A 88 1.98 19.04 0.11
C ASN A 88 3.14 19.95 -0.30
N GLN A 89 4.19 20.08 0.52
CA GLN A 89 5.39 20.85 0.18
C GLN A 89 6.08 20.28 -1.07
N LEU A 90 6.24 18.97 -1.17
CA LEU A 90 6.81 18.31 -2.36
C LEU A 90 5.95 18.55 -3.60
N ARG A 91 4.62 18.45 -3.47
CA ARG A 91 3.68 18.75 -4.56
C ARG A 91 3.82 20.19 -5.06
N VAL A 92 3.95 21.17 -4.15
CA VAL A 92 4.18 22.58 -4.50
C VAL A 92 5.51 22.77 -5.23
N LYS A 93 6.54 21.98 -4.89
CA LYS A 93 7.82 21.93 -5.62
C LYS A 93 7.75 21.21 -6.97
N GLY A 94 6.58 20.70 -7.38
CA GLY A 94 6.38 20.03 -8.66
C GLY A 94 6.77 18.55 -8.67
N VAL A 95 6.90 17.91 -7.48
CA VAL A 95 7.09 16.45 -7.38
C VAL A 95 5.76 15.75 -7.69
N GLY A 96 5.79 14.77 -8.60
CA GLY A 96 4.63 13.92 -8.86
C GLY A 96 4.47 12.88 -7.73
N LEU A 97 3.28 12.80 -7.15
CA LEU A 97 2.95 11.88 -6.05
C LEU A 97 1.90 10.87 -6.51
N TYR A 98 2.21 9.59 -6.44
CA TYR A 98 1.33 8.50 -6.86
C TYR A 98 1.26 7.44 -5.78
N ILE A 99 0.09 6.84 -5.59
CA ILE A 99 -0.10 5.67 -4.72
C ILE A 99 -0.07 4.40 -5.57
N VAL A 100 0.67 3.37 -5.10
CA VAL A 100 0.73 2.03 -5.73
C VAL A 100 0.57 0.98 -4.63
N THR A 101 -0.65 0.48 -4.44
CA THR A 101 -1.01 -0.36 -3.30
C THR A 101 -1.68 -1.68 -3.69
N GLY A 102 -1.55 -2.71 -2.84
CA GLY A 102 -2.32 -3.95 -2.86
C GLY A 102 -3.71 -3.82 -2.23
N GLY A 103 -4.03 -2.68 -1.65
CA GLY A 103 -5.34 -2.40 -1.05
C GLY A 103 -6.44 -2.17 -2.09
N SER A 104 -7.71 -2.37 -1.66
CA SER A 104 -8.87 -2.08 -2.51
C SER A 104 -9.08 -0.58 -2.65
N ARG A 105 -9.53 -0.14 -3.82
CA ARG A 105 -9.83 1.27 -4.09
C ARG A 105 -10.76 1.88 -3.05
N LYS A 106 -11.79 1.14 -2.65
CA LYS A 106 -12.75 1.58 -1.64
C LYS A 106 -12.07 1.88 -0.30
N SER A 107 -11.14 1.03 0.15
CA SER A 107 -10.42 1.22 1.42
C SER A 107 -9.47 2.41 1.36
N ILE A 108 -8.71 2.52 0.28
CA ILE A 108 -7.73 3.59 0.07
C ILE A 108 -8.42 4.95 -0.01
N GLU A 109 -9.43 5.09 -0.88
CA GLU A 109 -10.16 6.35 -1.01
C GLU A 109 -10.93 6.72 0.26
N GLY A 110 -11.47 5.73 0.99
CA GLY A 110 -12.13 5.95 2.28
C GLY A 110 -11.18 6.61 3.29
N LEU A 111 -9.96 6.08 3.42
CA LEU A 111 -8.97 6.62 4.35
C LEU A 111 -8.42 7.97 3.90
N LEU A 112 -8.15 8.14 2.61
CA LEU A 112 -7.72 9.44 2.05
C LEU A 112 -8.76 10.54 2.25
N ASN A 113 -10.05 10.22 2.11
CA ASN A 113 -11.13 11.17 2.35
C ASN A 113 -11.22 11.57 3.83
N LEU A 114 -11.08 10.60 4.75
CA LEU A 114 -11.03 10.88 6.20
C LEU A 114 -9.92 11.87 6.57
N HIS A 115 -8.76 11.73 5.94
CA HIS A 115 -7.61 12.59 6.17
C HIS A 115 -7.54 13.82 5.25
N GLN A 116 -8.54 14.03 4.37
CA GLN A 116 -8.58 15.12 3.36
C GLN A 116 -7.32 15.16 2.49
N ALA A 117 -6.78 13.98 2.16
CA ALA A 117 -5.48 13.80 1.51
C ALA A 117 -5.56 13.40 0.03
N LYS A 118 -6.77 13.13 -0.51
CA LYS A 118 -6.93 12.61 -1.87
C LYS A 118 -6.31 13.53 -2.93
N ASP A 119 -6.47 14.83 -2.79
CA ASP A 119 -5.99 15.83 -3.75
C ASP A 119 -4.46 16.06 -3.71
N LEU A 120 -3.76 15.42 -2.78
CA LEU A 120 -2.29 15.45 -2.75
C LEU A 120 -1.68 14.58 -3.85
N PHE A 121 -2.41 13.56 -4.35
CA PHE A 121 -1.87 12.56 -5.26
C PHE A 121 -2.32 12.79 -6.70
N ASN A 122 -1.38 12.68 -7.63
CA ASN A 122 -1.60 12.76 -9.08
C ASN A 122 -2.29 11.52 -9.63
N GLY A 123 -2.18 10.38 -8.94
CA GLY A 123 -2.81 9.14 -9.34
C GLY A 123 -2.77 8.07 -8.26
N ILE A 124 -3.67 7.09 -8.38
CA ILE A 124 -3.82 5.98 -7.43
C ILE A 124 -4.00 4.69 -8.23
N VAL A 125 -3.11 3.71 -7.98
CA VAL A 125 -3.18 2.35 -8.51
C VAL A 125 -3.51 1.41 -7.35
N CYS A 126 -4.61 0.69 -7.44
CA CYS A 126 -5.15 -0.22 -6.44
C CYS A 126 -5.15 -1.67 -6.94
N ALA A 127 -5.50 -2.61 -6.08
CA ALA A 127 -5.55 -4.05 -6.41
C ALA A 127 -6.39 -4.37 -7.65
N GLU A 128 -7.40 -3.57 -7.94
CA GLU A 128 -8.31 -3.76 -9.08
C GLU A 128 -7.69 -3.38 -10.44
N ASP A 129 -6.58 -2.62 -10.45
CA ASP A 129 -6.02 -2.03 -11.66
C ASP A 129 -4.96 -2.91 -12.35
N TYR A 130 -4.51 -4.00 -11.71
CA TYR A 130 -3.47 -4.87 -12.22
C TYR A 130 -3.74 -6.35 -11.90
N TYR A 131 -3.06 -7.27 -12.61
CA TYR A 131 -3.27 -8.71 -12.42
C TYR A 131 -2.32 -9.32 -11.40
N ARG A 132 -1.01 -9.06 -11.53
CA ARG A 132 0.02 -9.71 -10.71
C ARG A 132 0.45 -8.79 -9.58
N SER A 133 0.29 -9.30 -8.35
CA SER A 133 0.66 -8.57 -7.13
C SER A 133 2.18 -8.50 -6.94
N LYS A 134 2.66 -7.57 -6.11
CA LYS A 134 4.02 -7.53 -5.60
C LYS A 134 4.42 -8.95 -5.10
N PRO A 135 5.60 -9.47 -5.43
CA PRO A 135 6.80 -8.79 -5.93
C PRO A 135 6.88 -8.61 -7.46
N ASP A 136 5.83 -8.96 -8.24
CA ASP A 136 5.80 -8.64 -9.67
C ASP A 136 5.89 -7.11 -9.89
N PRO A 137 6.64 -6.62 -10.89
CA PRO A 137 6.75 -5.19 -11.17
C PRO A 137 5.46 -4.56 -11.75
N GLU A 138 4.46 -5.37 -12.08
CA GLU A 138 3.27 -4.91 -12.78
C GLU A 138 2.58 -3.70 -12.13
N PRO A 139 2.38 -3.62 -10.78
CA PRO A 139 1.71 -2.48 -10.16
C PRO A 139 2.43 -1.15 -10.43
N PHE A 140 3.75 -1.11 -10.29
CA PHE A 140 4.57 0.09 -10.54
C PHE A 140 4.62 0.44 -12.03
N LEU A 141 4.81 -0.54 -12.89
CA LEU A 141 4.81 -0.35 -14.34
C LEU A 141 3.43 0.09 -14.85
N HIS A 142 2.34 -0.40 -14.23
CA HIS A 142 0.98 0.05 -14.53
C HIS A 142 0.82 1.53 -14.21
N CYS A 143 1.25 1.97 -13.03
CA CYS A 143 1.22 3.38 -12.63
C CYS A 143 1.96 4.26 -13.63
N ILE A 144 3.18 3.88 -14.01
CA ILE A 144 4.00 4.62 -14.98
C ILE A 144 3.27 4.76 -16.32
N ARG A 145 2.69 3.69 -16.83
CA ARG A 145 1.95 3.71 -18.11
C ARG A 145 0.66 4.53 -18.03
N GLN A 146 -0.13 4.30 -16.99
CA GLN A 146 -1.46 4.92 -16.86
C GLN A 146 -1.37 6.44 -16.72
N TYR A 147 -0.40 6.92 -15.98
CA TYR A 147 -0.23 8.35 -15.70
C TYR A 147 0.89 9.01 -16.53
N ALA A 148 1.47 8.28 -17.49
CA ALA A 148 2.59 8.75 -18.33
C ALA A 148 3.73 9.35 -17.51
N VAL A 149 4.10 8.69 -16.38
CA VAL A 149 5.13 9.18 -15.46
C VAL A 149 6.49 9.14 -16.12
N THR A 150 7.22 10.27 -16.11
CA THR A 150 8.52 10.41 -16.76
C THR A 150 9.53 11.09 -15.85
N GLY A 151 10.82 10.88 -16.12
CA GLY A 151 11.91 11.47 -15.35
C GLY A 151 12.43 10.53 -14.27
N GLU A 152 12.96 11.07 -13.19
CA GLU A 152 13.45 10.30 -12.06
C GLU A 152 12.27 9.80 -11.21
N ILE A 153 12.27 8.51 -10.89
CA ILE A 153 11.16 7.85 -10.18
C ILE A 153 11.73 7.03 -9.02
N HIS A 154 11.29 7.31 -7.80
CA HIS A 154 11.54 6.48 -6.64
C HIS A 154 10.29 5.73 -6.23
N GLY A 155 10.42 4.43 -5.96
CA GLY A 155 9.39 3.62 -5.30
C GLY A 155 9.67 3.57 -3.80
N VAL A 156 8.69 3.91 -2.97
CA VAL A 156 8.81 3.95 -1.50
C VAL A 156 7.96 2.85 -0.90
N GLU A 157 8.56 2.00 -0.06
CA GLU A 157 7.99 0.75 0.42
C GLU A 157 8.48 0.36 1.82
N ASP A 158 7.66 -0.39 2.57
CA ASP A 158 8.01 -0.96 3.87
C ASP A 158 8.13 -2.49 3.87
N SER A 159 7.75 -3.14 2.77
CA SER A 159 7.70 -4.61 2.66
C SER A 159 8.79 -5.18 1.74
N VAL A 160 9.22 -6.41 2.04
CA VAL A 160 10.20 -7.15 1.21
C VAL A 160 9.66 -7.33 -0.21
N GLN A 161 8.40 -7.76 -0.35
CA GLN A 161 7.75 -7.96 -1.64
C GLN A 161 7.62 -6.64 -2.41
N GLY A 162 7.35 -5.54 -1.72
CA GLY A 162 7.25 -4.24 -2.33
C GLY A 162 8.59 -3.73 -2.85
N ILE A 163 9.67 -3.81 -2.05
CA ILE A 163 11.02 -3.46 -2.50
C ILE A 163 11.45 -4.29 -3.70
N GLN A 164 11.16 -5.60 -3.68
CA GLN A 164 11.45 -6.48 -4.83
C GLN A 164 10.69 -6.05 -6.08
N SER A 165 9.42 -5.65 -5.95
CA SER A 165 8.58 -5.16 -7.03
C SER A 165 9.12 -3.85 -7.63
N VAL A 166 9.52 -2.89 -6.78
CA VAL A 166 10.15 -1.62 -7.19
C VAL A 166 11.43 -1.90 -8.00
N ARG A 167 12.32 -2.76 -7.49
CA ARG A 167 13.57 -3.13 -8.16
C ARG A 167 13.34 -3.87 -9.47
N ALA A 168 12.36 -4.78 -9.50
CA ALA A 168 11.97 -5.48 -10.73
C ALA A 168 11.42 -4.51 -11.80
N ALA A 169 10.76 -3.41 -11.38
CA ALA A 169 10.35 -2.31 -12.25
C ALA A 169 11.52 -1.40 -12.69
N ARG A 170 12.76 -1.67 -12.22
CA ARG A 170 13.98 -0.88 -12.46
C ARG A 170 13.88 0.56 -11.96
N LEU A 171 13.20 0.76 -10.85
CA LEU A 171 13.09 2.03 -10.15
C LEU A 171 14.06 2.05 -8.97
N ARG A 172 14.40 3.25 -8.48
CA ARG A 172 15.14 3.40 -7.23
C ARG A 172 14.23 3.02 -6.06
N ALA A 173 14.65 2.02 -5.29
CA ALA A 173 13.89 1.49 -4.17
C ALA A 173 14.28 2.18 -2.86
N ILE A 174 13.31 2.81 -2.22
CA ILE A 174 13.46 3.46 -0.92
C ILE A 174 12.69 2.64 0.12
N GLY A 175 13.41 2.05 1.08
CA GLY A 175 12.82 1.34 2.21
C GLY A 175 12.49 2.29 3.35
N VAL A 176 11.33 2.12 3.99
CA VAL A 176 10.94 2.94 5.15
C VAL A 176 10.36 2.05 6.26
N HIS A 177 10.40 2.53 7.49
CA HIS A 177 9.81 1.94 8.71
C HIS A 177 10.36 0.57 9.11
N ASN A 178 10.37 -0.41 8.22
CA ASN A 178 10.74 -1.79 8.50
C ASN A 178 12.23 -2.04 8.21
N SER A 179 13.02 -2.37 9.23
CA SER A 179 14.47 -2.62 9.08
C SER A 179 14.80 -3.87 8.24
N GLU A 180 13.85 -4.79 8.03
CA GLU A 180 14.09 -5.96 7.17
C GLU A 180 14.36 -5.59 5.71
N VAL A 181 13.82 -4.44 5.27
CA VAL A 181 14.02 -3.96 3.90
C VAL A 181 15.32 -3.19 3.69
N GLU A 182 16.05 -2.83 4.76
CA GLU A 182 17.27 -2.02 4.70
C GLU A 182 18.31 -2.57 3.73
N LYS A 183 18.56 -3.90 3.79
CA LYS A 183 19.55 -4.55 2.93
C LYS A 183 19.09 -4.78 1.50
N LEU A 184 17.81 -4.62 1.23
CA LEU A 184 17.20 -4.87 -0.07
C LEU A 184 16.96 -3.58 -0.85
N ALA A 185 16.78 -2.46 -0.16
CA ALA A 185 16.54 -1.15 -0.76
C ALA A 185 17.85 -0.48 -1.23
N ASP A 186 17.75 0.47 -2.15
CA ASP A 186 18.87 1.31 -2.58
C ASP A 186 19.20 2.39 -1.54
N ALA A 187 18.21 2.76 -0.71
CA ALA A 187 18.36 3.58 0.49
C ALA A 187 17.27 3.21 1.50
N TYR A 188 17.57 3.35 2.79
CA TYR A 188 16.64 3.06 3.88
C TYR A 188 16.53 4.26 4.83
N TYR A 189 15.31 4.52 5.30
CA TYR A 189 15.01 5.55 6.28
C TYR A 189 14.10 4.97 7.38
N PRO A 190 14.40 5.21 8.67
CA PRO A 190 13.56 4.73 9.78
C PRO A 190 12.14 5.28 9.75
N SER A 191 11.91 6.39 9.02
CA SER A 191 10.61 7.03 8.84
C SER A 191 10.49 7.61 7.44
N ILE A 192 9.29 7.48 6.84
CA ILE A 192 9.00 8.16 5.58
C ILE A 192 9.19 9.67 5.70
N ASN A 193 8.86 10.27 6.86
CA ASN A 193 9.01 11.72 7.06
C ASN A 193 10.47 12.17 6.98
N THR A 194 11.41 11.35 7.45
CA THR A 194 12.85 11.65 7.31
C THR A 194 13.25 11.70 5.83
N TYR A 195 12.80 10.75 5.04
CA TYR A 195 13.06 10.73 3.60
C TYR A 195 12.45 11.95 2.87
N LEU A 196 11.19 12.27 3.16
CA LEU A 196 10.50 13.40 2.53
C LEU A 196 11.14 14.74 2.91
N SER A 197 11.56 14.90 4.17
CA SER A 197 12.25 16.11 4.63
C SER A 197 13.58 16.32 3.91
N GLU A 198 14.38 15.26 3.75
CA GLU A 198 15.62 15.31 2.96
C GLU A 198 15.38 15.73 1.50
N LEU A 199 14.30 15.25 0.89
CA LEU A 199 13.93 15.66 -0.48
C LEU A 199 13.51 17.13 -0.58
N ILE A 200 12.89 17.67 0.47
CA ILE A 200 12.47 19.08 0.51
C ILE A 200 13.68 20.02 0.64
N GLU A 201 14.73 19.59 1.33
CA GLU A 201 15.96 20.37 1.52
C GLU A 201 16.88 20.40 0.27
N ARG A 202 16.68 19.50 -0.68
CA ARG A 202 17.40 19.48 -1.97
C ARG A 202 16.85 20.52 -2.94
#